data_ff1ba478363b748511aac631ae89a9da
#
_entry.id   ff1ba478363b748511aac631ae89a9da
#
_cell.length_a   1.000
_cell.length_b   1.000
_cell.length_c   1.000
_cell.angle_alpha   90.00
_cell.angle_beta   90.00
_cell.angle_gamma   90.00
#
_symmetry.space_group_name_H-M   'P 1'
#
loop_
_entity.id
_entity.type
_entity.pdbx_description
1 polymer ?
#
loop_
_entity_poly.entity_id
_entity_poly.type
_entity_poly.pdbx_seq_one_letter_code
_entity_poly.pdbx_strand_id
1 'polypeptide(L)'
;MRGSIAPFYGKDVRNKLTDEIICSGEENELHNFNNFNISTVWDIPEYLEVTQKNLNPKIKVTKIKQYTGFLIDLSTFAKPDEFLNVQLSSRNRKKLRSKIRKLETEHKIRYSFYHGFIDKEEYDRLFLELYNLLEHRFEEKKMLNNNLGKWDYYQEIVYPLILEKRASLFVIYDGNKPITIALQFHLAHTVFSYIQCYDIAYSQYNMGDISMAKRLEWCFENGFNVLDLSMGETDYKLKWCNHQYNLYFHLFYNSKSISAQYRKNLILGKLKFKQYLRDKEILGKLIRLDKIKYQIKKLTT
;
A
#
# COMPACT_ATOMS: atom_id res chain seq x y z
N MET A 1 -7.44 -2.38 8.76
CA MET A 1 -6.40 -1.39 9.09
C MET A 1 -6.63 -0.67 10.43
N ARG A 2 -7.54 -1.11 11.29
CA ARG A 2 -7.72 -0.55 12.64
C ARG A 2 -6.53 -0.80 13.60
N GLY A 3 -5.39 -1.28 13.07
CA GLY A 3 -4.15 -1.55 13.83
C GLY A 3 -4.19 -2.78 14.70
N SER A 4 -5.20 -3.61 14.58
CA SER A 4 -5.26 -4.90 15.24
C SER A 4 -4.69 -5.98 14.35
N ILE A 5 -3.82 -6.82 14.89
CA ILE A 5 -3.37 -8.04 14.20
C ILE A 5 -4.57 -9.00 14.05
N ALA A 6 -4.61 -9.69 12.91
CA ALA A 6 -5.64 -10.71 12.71
C ALA A 6 -5.58 -11.73 13.87
N PRO A 7 -6.73 -12.14 14.41
CA PRO A 7 -6.82 -12.89 15.67
C PRO A 7 -6.09 -14.25 15.67
N PHE A 8 -5.59 -14.70 14.53
CA PHE A 8 -4.81 -15.94 14.36
C PHE A 8 -3.32 -15.80 14.71
N TYR A 9 -2.83 -14.59 14.92
CA TYR A 9 -1.41 -14.32 15.19
C TYR A 9 -1.17 -13.84 16.59
N GLY A 10 0.05 -14.09 17.08
CA GLY A 10 0.56 -13.52 18.32
C GLY A 10 0.74 -12.01 18.25
N LYS A 11 1.06 -11.39 19.37
CA LYS A 11 1.23 -9.93 19.47
C LYS A 11 2.45 -9.45 18.70
N ASP A 12 3.48 -10.28 18.61
CA ASP A 12 4.76 -9.89 18.05
C ASP A 12 4.82 -10.23 16.55
N VAL A 13 5.03 -9.18 15.78
CA VAL A 13 5.37 -9.27 14.37
C VAL A 13 6.80 -8.78 14.23
N ARG A 14 7.69 -9.59 13.69
CA ARG A 14 9.08 -9.21 13.43
C ARG A 14 9.22 -8.76 11.97
N ASN A 15 9.78 -7.59 11.77
CA ASN A 15 10.23 -7.16 10.44
C ASN A 15 11.64 -7.70 10.20
N LYS A 16 11.80 -8.64 9.28
CA LYS A 16 13.10 -9.28 8.97
C LYS A 16 14.09 -8.33 8.28
N LEU A 17 13.61 -7.24 7.67
CA LEU A 17 14.47 -6.27 7.01
C LEU A 17 15.12 -5.31 8.00
N THR A 18 14.39 -4.93 9.05
CA THR A 18 14.87 -3.99 10.07
C THR A 18 15.23 -4.67 11.38
N ASP A 19 14.98 -5.98 11.49
CA ASP A 19 15.15 -6.82 12.69
C ASP A 19 14.34 -6.35 13.91
N GLU A 20 13.28 -5.57 13.67
CA GLU A 20 12.43 -4.97 14.70
C GLU A 20 11.26 -5.88 15.06
N ILE A 21 10.95 -5.90 16.35
CA ILE A 21 9.70 -6.47 16.85
C ILE A 21 8.66 -5.36 16.90
N ILE A 22 7.64 -5.51 16.07
CA ILE A 22 6.50 -4.60 16.02
C ILE A 22 5.47 -5.15 17.00
N CYS A 23 5.34 -4.53 18.17
CA CYS A 23 4.26 -4.85 19.09
C CYS A 23 2.97 -4.22 18.55
N SER A 24 1.98 -5.04 18.27
CA SER A 24 0.63 -4.53 18.02
C SER A 24 -0.08 -4.40 19.37
N GLY A 25 -0.87 -3.33 19.50
CA GLY A 25 -1.75 -3.12 20.63
C GLY A 25 -2.65 -4.33 20.94
N GLU A 26 -3.61 -4.15 21.83
CA GLU A 26 -4.51 -5.10 22.49
C GLU A 26 -4.75 -6.45 21.80
N GLU A 27 -4.66 -7.53 22.59
CA GLU A 27 -5.13 -8.84 22.15
C GLU A 27 -6.60 -8.77 21.79
N ASN A 28 -6.90 -8.96 20.53
CA ASN A 28 -8.25 -9.33 20.16
C ASN A 28 -8.51 -10.71 20.77
N GLU A 29 -9.29 -10.75 21.86
CA GLU A 29 -9.78 -12.00 22.41
C GLU A 29 -10.56 -12.74 21.33
N LEU A 30 -10.12 -13.96 21.07
CA LEU A 30 -10.78 -14.85 20.14
C LEU A 30 -12.07 -15.39 20.77
N HIS A 31 -13.13 -14.60 20.66
CA HIS A 31 -14.46 -15.11 21.01
C HIS A 31 -14.88 -16.23 20.04
N ASN A 32 -14.89 -17.47 20.56
CA ASN A 32 -15.48 -18.68 19.96
C ASN A 32 -14.89 -19.20 18.63
N PHE A 33 -13.71 -19.85 18.66
CA PHE A 33 -13.28 -20.73 17.57
C PHE A 33 -14.04 -22.06 17.46
N ASN A 34 -14.96 -22.38 18.34
CA ASN A 34 -15.67 -23.68 18.32
C ASN A 34 -16.48 -23.91 17.03
N ASN A 35 -16.96 -22.84 16.39
CA ASN A 35 -17.71 -22.90 15.12
C ASN A 35 -16.88 -22.41 13.91
N PHE A 36 -15.56 -22.32 14.04
CA PHE A 36 -14.71 -21.84 12.97
C PHE A 36 -14.57 -22.89 11.87
N ASN A 37 -14.91 -22.55 10.63
CA ASN A 37 -14.74 -23.42 9.46
C ASN A 37 -13.53 -23.03 8.62
N ILE A 38 -13.49 -21.79 8.14
CA ILE A 38 -12.44 -21.29 7.25
C ILE A 38 -12.36 -19.76 7.32
N SER A 39 -11.13 -19.20 7.29
CA SER A 39 -10.86 -17.77 7.17
C SER A 39 -9.60 -17.52 6.36
N THR A 40 -9.51 -16.38 5.72
CA THR A 40 -8.33 -15.99 4.93
C THR A 40 -7.81 -14.65 5.40
N VAL A 41 -6.52 -14.58 5.70
CA VAL A 41 -5.78 -13.33 5.91
C VAL A 41 -5.00 -13.04 4.63
N TRP A 42 -5.19 -11.85 4.07
CA TRP A 42 -4.72 -11.46 2.76
C TRP A 42 -3.44 -10.64 2.84
N ASP A 43 -2.63 -10.73 1.80
CA ASP A 43 -1.53 -9.81 1.51
C ASP A 43 -0.49 -9.67 2.64
N ILE A 44 -0.08 -10.80 3.22
CA ILE A 44 0.97 -10.83 4.24
C ILE A 44 2.32 -10.80 3.54
N PRO A 45 3.13 -9.73 3.74
CA PRO A 45 4.49 -9.65 3.22
C PRO A 45 5.39 -10.73 3.83
N GLU A 46 6.26 -11.33 3.03
CA GLU A 46 7.17 -12.38 3.54
C GLU A 46 8.24 -11.84 4.48
N TYR A 47 8.53 -10.54 4.41
CA TYR A 47 9.46 -9.90 5.35
C TYR A 47 8.85 -9.65 6.72
N LEU A 48 7.52 -9.78 6.87
CA LEU A 48 6.85 -9.75 8.17
C LEU A 48 6.69 -11.17 8.72
N GLU A 49 7.48 -11.49 9.73
CA GLU A 49 7.36 -12.75 10.46
C GLU A 49 6.23 -12.64 11.48
N VAL A 50 5.15 -13.35 11.21
CA VAL A 50 3.97 -13.42 12.09
C VAL A 50 3.97 -14.74 12.83
N THR A 51 4.03 -14.69 14.17
CA THR A 51 3.93 -15.87 15.01
C THR A 51 2.46 -16.29 15.11
N GLN A 52 2.16 -17.55 14.83
CA GLN A 52 0.81 -18.07 15.03
C GLN A 52 0.53 -18.21 16.54
N LYS A 53 -0.64 -17.79 16.99
CA LYS A 53 -1.12 -18.17 18.33
C LYS A 53 -1.23 -19.70 18.42
N ASN A 54 -1.09 -20.23 19.63
CA ASN A 54 -1.43 -21.61 19.92
C ASN A 54 -2.93 -21.83 19.68
N LEU A 55 -3.28 -22.03 18.42
CA LEU A 55 -4.64 -22.30 17.98
C LEU A 55 -5.03 -23.73 18.38
N ASN A 56 -6.34 -23.97 18.52
CA ASN A 56 -6.86 -25.31 18.65
C ASN A 56 -6.16 -26.24 17.63
N PRO A 57 -5.63 -27.42 18.03
CA PRO A 57 -4.91 -28.36 17.14
C PRO A 57 -5.67 -28.77 15.87
N LYS A 58 -6.99 -28.56 15.87
CA LYS A 58 -7.85 -28.77 14.70
C LYS A 58 -7.70 -27.68 13.63
N ILE A 59 -7.18 -26.50 13.98
CA ILE A 59 -7.01 -25.39 13.04
C ILE A 59 -5.63 -25.50 12.40
N LYS A 60 -5.59 -25.60 11.09
CA LYS A 60 -4.37 -25.58 10.28
C LYS A 60 -4.33 -24.37 9.37
N VAL A 61 -3.14 -23.96 8.97
CA VAL A 61 -2.91 -22.89 8.01
C VAL A 61 -2.25 -23.42 6.75
N THR A 62 -2.67 -22.89 5.61
CA THR A 62 -1.97 -23.05 4.33
C THR A 62 -1.61 -21.66 3.81
N LYS A 63 -0.30 -21.45 3.57
CA LYS A 63 0.22 -20.20 3.00
C LYS A 63 0.31 -20.35 1.48
N ILE A 64 -0.17 -19.35 0.75
CA ILE A 64 -0.21 -19.37 -0.71
C ILE A 64 0.34 -18.06 -1.24
N LYS A 65 1.43 -18.14 -2.00
CA LYS A 65 1.96 -16.99 -2.74
C LYS A 65 0.92 -16.47 -3.74
N GLN A 66 0.71 -15.16 -3.78
CA GLN A 66 -0.24 -14.53 -4.69
C GLN A 66 0.37 -13.40 -5.53
N TYR A 67 1.21 -12.57 -4.97
CA TYR A 67 1.76 -11.41 -5.66
C TYR A 67 3.23 -11.22 -5.34
N THR A 68 3.93 -10.53 -6.25
CA THR A 68 5.22 -9.91 -5.95
C THR A 68 4.96 -8.48 -5.48
N GLY A 69 5.53 -8.13 -4.35
CA GLY A 69 5.56 -6.78 -3.79
C GLY A 69 6.90 -6.10 -4.07
N PHE A 70 6.90 -4.79 -3.97
CA PHE A 70 8.03 -3.93 -4.26
C PHE A 70 8.21 -2.92 -3.14
N LEU A 71 9.41 -2.81 -2.61
CA LEU A 71 9.71 -1.83 -1.56
C LEU A 71 11.07 -1.17 -1.80
N ILE A 72 11.26 -0.07 -1.10
CA ILE A 72 12.52 0.64 -1.00
C ILE A 72 13.05 0.36 0.41
N ASP A 73 14.17 -0.35 0.48
CA ASP A 73 14.93 -0.55 1.70
C ASP A 73 15.99 0.55 1.82
N LEU A 74 15.85 1.38 2.84
CA LEU A 74 16.72 2.51 3.13
C LEU A 74 17.71 2.21 4.25
N SER A 75 17.61 1.05 4.89
CA SER A 75 18.37 0.71 6.11
C SER A 75 19.89 0.76 5.95
N THR A 76 20.38 0.59 4.72
CA THR A 76 21.83 0.59 4.41
C THR A 76 22.37 1.95 3.96
N PHE A 77 21.52 2.98 3.88
CA PHE A 77 21.89 4.32 3.41
C PHE A 77 21.78 5.34 4.53
N ALA A 78 22.75 6.26 4.62
CA ALA A 78 22.74 7.30 5.64
C ALA A 78 21.92 8.54 5.22
N LYS A 79 21.72 8.77 3.92
CA LYS A 79 21.03 9.95 3.38
C LYS A 79 20.38 9.68 2.02
N PRO A 80 19.38 10.50 1.62
CA PRO A 80 18.65 10.34 0.35
C PRO A 80 19.54 10.29 -0.87
N ASP A 81 20.57 11.14 -0.95
CA ASP A 81 21.45 11.21 -2.12
C ASP A 81 22.26 9.93 -2.34
N GLU A 82 22.62 9.20 -1.29
CA GLU A 82 23.30 7.90 -1.41
C GLU A 82 22.38 6.88 -2.09
N PHE A 83 21.15 6.75 -1.61
CA PHE A 83 20.15 5.89 -2.24
C PHE A 83 19.91 6.29 -3.70
N LEU A 84 19.68 7.58 -3.97
CA LEU A 84 19.44 8.06 -5.34
C LEU A 84 20.61 7.80 -6.26
N ASN A 85 21.86 7.87 -5.77
CA ASN A 85 23.06 7.61 -6.56
C ASN A 85 23.19 6.14 -6.95
N VAL A 86 22.81 5.22 -6.08
CA VAL A 86 22.85 3.78 -6.34
C VAL A 86 21.65 3.37 -7.21
N GLN A 87 20.44 3.84 -6.88
CA GLN A 87 19.22 3.35 -7.50
C GLN A 87 18.91 3.98 -8.85
N LEU A 88 19.23 5.26 -9.04
CA LEU A 88 18.90 5.97 -10.27
C LEU A 88 20.15 6.23 -11.15
N SER A 89 20.01 6.00 -12.44
CA SER A 89 21.04 6.41 -13.40
C SER A 89 21.29 7.93 -13.35
N SER A 90 22.49 8.37 -13.73
CA SER A 90 22.83 9.80 -13.77
C SER A 90 21.88 10.62 -14.63
N ARG A 91 21.38 10.05 -15.74
CA ARG A 91 20.34 10.66 -16.59
C ARG A 91 19.04 10.87 -15.84
N ASN A 92 18.58 9.85 -15.08
CA ASN A 92 17.34 9.94 -14.30
C ASN A 92 17.47 10.95 -13.16
N ARG A 93 18.61 11.02 -12.48
CA ARG A 93 18.88 12.04 -11.44
C ARG A 93 18.87 13.45 -12.00
N LYS A 94 19.54 13.68 -13.16
CA LYS A 94 19.52 14.99 -13.84
C LYS A 94 18.09 15.37 -14.23
N LYS A 95 17.33 14.42 -14.80
CA LYS A 95 15.92 14.66 -15.17
C LYS A 95 15.06 15.01 -13.95
N LEU A 96 15.20 14.29 -12.84
CA LEU A 96 14.48 14.57 -11.60
C LEU A 96 14.77 15.99 -11.09
N ARG A 97 16.04 16.34 -10.92
CA ARG A 97 16.46 17.69 -10.46
C ARG A 97 15.96 18.80 -11.39
N SER A 98 16.03 18.58 -12.71
CA SER A 98 15.52 19.53 -13.71
C SER A 98 14.00 19.71 -13.58
N LYS A 99 13.24 18.64 -13.36
CA LYS A 99 11.79 18.69 -13.21
C LYS A 99 11.35 19.35 -11.92
N ILE A 100 12.05 19.11 -10.80
CA ILE A 100 11.82 19.80 -9.53
C ILE A 100 12.06 21.29 -9.72
N ARG A 101 13.23 21.68 -10.23
CA ARG A 101 13.57 23.09 -10.47
C ARG A 101 12.53 23.77 -11.37
N LYS A 102 12.15 23.13 -12.48
CA LYS A 102 11.17 23.69 -13.39
C LYS A 102 9.83 23.93 -12.69
N LEU A 103 9.34 22.95 -11.93
CA LEU A 103 8.10 23.06 -11.17
C LEU A 103 8.15 24.22 -10.17
N GLU A 104 9.23 24.31 -9.38
CA GLU A 104 9.42 25.34 -8.35
C GLU A 104 9.66 26.75 -8.94
N THR A 105 10.15 26.84 -10.17
CA THR A 105 10.34 28.13 -10.86
C THR A 105 9.03 28.65 -11.48
N GLU A 106 8.21 27.74 -12.00
CA GLU A 106 6.97 28.10 -12.72
C GLU A 106 5.75 28.22 -11.78
N HIS A 107 5.84 27.68 -10.55
CA HIS A 107 4.74 27.58 -9.61
C HIS A 107 5.15 27.92 -8.18
N LYS A 108 4.17 28.30 -7.34
CA LYS A 108 4.38 28.56 -5.89
C LYS A 108 4.29 27.26 -5.08
N ILE A 109 5.31 26.41 -5.22
CA ILE A 109 5.29 25.06 -4.66
C ILE A 109 5.58 25.06 -3.16
N ARG A 110 4.78 24.28 -2.43
CA ARG A 110 4.98 23.93 -1.01
C ARG A 110 4.78 22.44 -0.82
N TYR A 111 5.69 21.81 -0.08
CA TYR A 111 5.63 20.40 0.32
C TYR A 111 5.17 20.30 1.77
N SER A 112 4.18 19.48 2.07
CA SER A 112 3.66 19.33 3.42
C SER A 112 3.45 17.88 3.78
N PHE A 113 3.83 17.53 5.00
CA PHE A 113 3.52 16.22 5.60
C PHE A 113 2.63 16.42 6.82
N TYR A 114 1.53 15.73 6.83
CA TYR A 114 0.60 15.69 7.96
C TYR A 114 0.79 14.35 8.67
N HIS A 115 1.49 14.36 9.79
CA HIS A 115 1.86 13.21 10.59
C HIS A 115 1.92 13.60 12.07
N GLY A 116 0.96 13.14 12.86
CA GLY A 116 0.78 13.52 14.25
C GLY A 116 -0.09 14.75 14.47
N PHE A 117 -0.29 15.58 13.46
CA PHE A 117 -1.16 16.75 13.51
C PHE A 117 -1.74 17.08 12.15
N ILE A 118 -3.03 17.40 12.12
CA ILE A 118 -3.76 18.02 11.01
C ILE A 118 -5.08 18.58 11.55
N ASP A 119 -5.45 19.80 11.16
CA ASP A 119 -6.77 20.35 11.47
C ASP A 119 -7.87 19.57 10.76
N LYS A 120 -9.01 19.40 11.43
CA LYS A 120 -10.10 18.58 10.88
C LYS A 120 -10.64 19.13 9.56
N GLU A 121 -10.76 20.44 9.45
CA GLU A 121 -11.22 21.11 8.23
C GLU A 121 -10.25 20.90 7.07
N GLU A 122 -8.94 21.05 7.33
CA GLU A 122 -7.90 20.79 6.32
C GLU A 122 -7.87 19.30 5.93
N TYR A 123 -8.03 18.40 6.89
CA TYR A 123 -8.15 16.97 6.60
C TYR A 123 -9.31 16.66 5.67
N ASP A 124 -10.51 17.16 5.99
CA ASP A 124 -11.72 16.90 5.19
C ASP A 124 -11.58 17.49 3.78
N ARG A 125 -11.00 18.68 3.66
CA ARG A 125 -10.68 19.31 2.37
C ARG A 125 -9.72 18.45 1.55
N LEU A 126 -8.63 18.02 2.13
CA LEU A 126 -7.62 17.19 1.45
C LEU A 126 -8.15 15.82 1.07
N PHE A 127 -9.02 15.24 1.89
CA PHE A 127 -9.64 13.95 1.59
C PHE A 127 -10.62 14.05 0.42
N LEU A 128 -11.39 15.14 0.34
CA LEU A 128 -12.24 15.45 -0.81
C LEU A 128 -11.42 15.66 -2.09
N GLU A 129 -10.33 16.44 -1.99
CA GLU A 129 -9.45 16.68 -3.14
C GLU A 129 -8.76 15.37 -3.62
N LEU A 130 -8.34 14.51 -2.70
CA LEU A 130 -7.79 13.20 -3.07
C LEU A 130 -8.81 12.33 -3.78
N TYR A 131 -10.09 12.38 -3.35
CA TYR A 131 -11.20 11.71 -4.04
C TYR A 131 -11.32 12.21 -5.48
N ASN A 132 -11.42 13.53 -5.65
CA ASN A 132 -11.59 14.17 -6.95
C ASN A 132 -10.42 13.86 -7.90
N LEU A 133 -9.19 14.00 -7.43
CA LEU A 133 -7.99 13.65 -8.21
C LEU A 133 -7.99 12.17 -8.63
N LEU A 134 -8.41 11.29 -7.73
CA LEU A 134 -8.46 9.85 -7.98
C LEU A 134 -9.56 9.50 -9.00
N GLU A 135 -10.75 10.07 -8.84
CA GLU A 135 -11.89 9.88 -9.73
C GLU A 135 -11.54 10.34 -11.15
N HIS A 136 -11.08 11.60 -11.32
CA HIS A 136 -10.68 12.14 -12.63
C HIS A 136 -9.62 11.28 -13.32
N ARG A 137 -8.59 10.85 -12.57
CA ARG A 137 -7.54 10.00 -13.14
C ARG A 137 -8.03 8.65 -13.62
N PHE A 138 -8.98 8.03 -12.89
CA PHE A 138 -9.51 6.72 -13.26
C PHE A 138 -10.58 6.81 -14.35
N GLU A 139 -11.32 7.89 -14.43
CA GLU A 139 -12.21 8.19 -15.55
C GLU A 139 -11.43 8.37 -16.86
N GLU A 140 -10.35 9.18 -16.85
CA GLU A 140 -9.46 9.33 -18.00
C GLU A 140 -8.94 7.98 -18.51
N LYS A 141 -8.53 7.11 -17.58
CA LYS A 141 -8.03 5.76 -17.91
C LYS A 141 -9.12 4.78 -18.29
N LYS A 142 -10.39 5.14 -18.15
CA LYS A 142 -11.57 4.26 -18.31
C LYS A 142 -11.43 2.98 -17.47
N MET A 143 -11.08 3.14 -16.20
CA MET A 143 -10.83 2.07 -15.25
C MET A 143 -11.63 2.28 -13.97
N LEU A 144 -12.08 1.17 -13.36
CA LEU A 144 -12.71 1.22 -12.04
C LEU A 144 -11.65 1.23 -10.94
N ASN A 145 -11.78 2.15 -9.98
CA ASN A 145 -11.00 2.13 -8.75
C ASN A 145 -11.83 1.57 -7.59
N ASN A 146 -11.37 0.47 -6.99
CA ASN A 146 -12.07 -0.18 -5.89
C ASN A 146 -12.02 0.64 -4.58
N ASN A 147 -11.09 1.60 -4.44
CA ASN A 147 -10.97 2.41 -3.22
C ASN A 147 -12.11 3.44 -3.14
N LEU A 148 -12.58 3.97 -4.28
CA LEU A 148 -13.67 4.95 -4.30
C LEU A 148 -14.96 4.40 -3.69
N GLY A 149 -15.26 3.10 -3.87
CA GLY A 149 -16.42 2.46 -3.26
C GLY A 149 -16.35 2.24 -1.74
N LYS A 150 -15.21 2.60 -1.11
CA LYS A 150 -14.99 2.48 0.34
C LYS A 150 -14.49 3.80 0.93
N TRP A 151 -14.77 4.93 0.27
CA TRP A 151 -14.17 6.21 0.60
C TRP A 151 -14.52 6.69 2.00
N ASP A 152 -15.80 6.60 2.37
CA ASP A 152 -16.28 6.99 3.71
C ASP A 152 -15.55 6.23 4.82
N TYR A 153 -15.31 4.93 4.61
CA TYR A 153 -14.54 4.13 5.56
C TYR A 153 -13.09 4.63 5.70
N TYR A 154 -12.42 5.00 4.59
CA TYR A 154 -11.07 5.57 4.68
C TYR A 154 -11.09 6.94 5.36
N GLN A 155 -12.05 7.78 5.03
CA GLN A 155 -12.19 9.10 5.63
C GLN A 155 -12.38 9.02 7.15
N GLU A 156 -13.16 8.06 7.62
CA GLU A 156 -13.39 7.83 9.06
C GLU A 156 -12.12 7.36 9.78
N ILE A 157 -11.40 6.37 9.21
CA ILE A 157 -10.29 5.73 9.94
C ILE A 157 -8.96 6.48 9.84
N VAL A 158 -8.71 7.24 8.77
CA VAL A 158 -7.39 7.83 8.51
C VAL A 158 -7.13 9.04 9.41
N TYR A 159 -8.14 9.85 9.72
CA TYR A 159 -7.96 11.01 10.59
C TYR A 159 -7.33 10.66 11.95
N PRO A 160 -7.94 9.78 12.77
CA PRO A 160 -7.32 9.38 14.04
C PRO A 160 -5.96 8.73 13.86
N LEU A 161 -5.74 7.95 12.79
CA LEU A 161 -4.45 7.33 12.53
C LEU A 161 -3.35 8.35 12.23
N ILE A 162 -3.68 9.49 11.60
CA ILE A 162 -2.71 10.59 11.41
C ILE A 162 -2.31 11.18 12.78
N LEU A 163 -3.28 11.45 13.65
CA LEU A 163 -3.02 12.00 14.98
C LEU A 163 -2.17 11.04 15.85
N GLU A 164 -2.36 9.74 15.68
CA GLU A 164 -1.58 8.67 16.32
C GLU A 164 -0.23 8.38 15.63
N LYS A 165 0.16 9.13 14.58
CA LYS A 165 1.36 8.88 13.77
C LYS A 165 1.39 7.51 13.07
N ARG A 166 0.25 6.90 12.86
CA ARG A 166 0.07 5.60 12.18
C ARG A 166 -0.37 5.73 10.73
N ALA A 167 -0.65 6.95 10.31
CA ALA A 167 -0.85 7.33 8.91
C ALA A 167 -0.25 8.71 8.65
N SER A 168 -0.08 9.06 7.38
CA SER A 168 0.27 10.41 6.97
C SER A 168 -0.37 10.76 5.63
N LEU A 169 -0.56 12.07 5.42
CA LEU A 169 -0.79 12.65 4.10
C LEU A 169 0.45 13.44 3.70
N PHE A 170 1.00 13.12 2.55
CA PHE A 170 1.97 13.98 1.87
C PHE A 170 1.26 14.76 0.78
N VAL A 171 1.46 16.08 0.75
CA VAL A 171 0.78 16.99 -0.18
C VAL A 171 1.79 17.93 -0.83
N ILE A 172 1.70 18.05 -2.15
CA ILE A 172 2.36 19.10 -2.92
C ILE A 172 1.29 20.12 -3.29
N TYR A 173 1.52 21.38 -2.91
CA TYR A 173 0.65 22.49 -3.23
C TYR A 173 1.27 23.39 -4.30
N ASP A 174 0.42 23.97 -5.14
CA ASP A 174 0.71 25.17 -5.92
C ASP A 174 -0.14 26.32 -5.33
N GLY A 175 0.49 27.24 -4.63
CA GLY A 175 -0.21 28.19 -3.77
C GLY A 175 -1.03 27.45 -2.70
N ASN A 176 -2.35 27.57 -2.75
CA ASN A 176 -3.28 26.89 -1.85
C ASN A 176 -3.93 25.63 -2.46
N LYS A 177 -3.67 25.37 -3.76
CA LYS A 177 -4.25 24.22 -4.46
C LYS A 177 -3.40 22.97 -4.24
N PRO A 178 -3.92 21.87 -3.67
CA PRO A 178 -3.22 20.59 -3.63
C PRO A 178 -3.18 20.00 -5.05
N ILE A 179 -1.97 19.74 -5.55
CA ILE A 179 -1.72 19.20 -6.89
C ILE A 179 -1.20 17.76 -6.87
N THR A 180 -0.78 17.29 -5.71
CA THR A 180 -0.44 15.86 -5.47
C THR A 180 -0.78 15.53 -4.03
N ILE A 181 -1.47 14.42 -3.81
CA ILE A 181 -1.75 13.90 -2.47
C ILE A 181 -1.37 12.42 -2.43
N ALA A 182 -0.63 12.02 -1.40
CA ALA A 182 -0.32 10.64 -1.12
C ALA A 182 -0.74 10.26 0.30
N LEU A 183 -1.60 9.26 0.42
CA LEU A 183 -1.99 8.61 1.67
C LEU A 183 -1.04 7.45 1.94
N GLN A 184 -0.48 7.41 3.13
CA GLN A 184 0.45 6.40 3.61
C GLN A 184 0.02 5.88 4.97
N PHE A 185 0.26 4.60 5.24
CA PHE A 185 0.11 4.01 6.56
C PHE A 185 1.48 3.66 7.13
N HIS A 186 1.59 3.69 8.45
CA HIS A 186 2.85 3.46 9.14
C HIS A 186 2.74 2.27 10.09
N LEU A 187 3.79 1.46 10.12
CA LEU A 187 3.93 0.37 11.09
C LEU A 187 5.41 0.32 11.51
N ALA A 188 5.68 0.73 12.74
CA ALA A 188 7.04 0.99 13.23
C ALA A 188 7.84 1.85 12.24
N HIS A 189 9.01 1.42 11.79
CA HIS A 189 9.85 2.15 10.84
C HIS A 189 9.55 1.81 9.36
N THR A 190 8.34 1.30 9.06
CA THR A 190 7.87 0.99 7.71
C THR A 190 6.73 1.91 7.30
N VAL A 191 6.87 2.56 6.14
CA VAL A 191 5.83 3.34 5.46
C VAL A 191 5.21 2.49 4.36
N PHE A 192 3.91 2.30 4.39
CA PHE A 192 3.14 1.65 3.31
C PHE A 192 2.48 2.71 2.45
N SER A 193 2.95 2.86 1.21
CA SER A 193 2.34 3.76 0.22
C SER A 193 1.02 3.16 -0.25
N TYR A 194 -0.09 3.83 0.04
CA TYR A 194 -1.42 3.25 -0.18
C TYR A 194 -2.14 3.85 -1.38
N ILE A 195 -2.43 5.15 -1.36
CA ILE A 195 -3.05 5.88 -2.46
C ILE A 195 -2.16 7.08 -2.80
N GLN A 196 -1.85 7.26 -4.07
CA GLN A 196 -1.19 8.46 -4.56
C GLN A 196 -1.87 8.92 -5.84
N CYS A 197 -2.23 10.20 -5.86
CA CYS A 197 -2.78 10.83 -7.05
C CYS A 197 -2.18 12.23 -7.24
N TYR A 198 -2.18 12.70 -8.47
CA TYR A 198 -1.76 14.07 -8.82
C TYR A 198 -2.66 14.63 -9.91
N ASP A 199 -2.76 15.95 -9.97
CA ASP A 199 -3.46 16.68 -11.00
C ASP A 199 -2.75 16.49 -12.36
N ILE A 200 -3.49 15.99 -13.35
CA ILE A 200 -2.97 15.63 -14.67
C ILE A 200 -2.39 16.86 -15.40
N ALA A 201 -2.89 18.06 -15.11
CA ALA A 201 -2.35 19.30 -15.65
C ALA A 201 -0.86 19.50 -15.35
N TYR A 202 -0.36 18.85 -14.27
CA TYR A 202 1.07 18.90 -13.88
C TYR A 202 1.87 17.68 -14.37
N SER A 203 1.32 16.82 -15.21
CA SER A 203 1.96 15.55 -15.68
C SER A 203 3.34 15.78 -16.32
N GLN A 204 3.54 16.92 -17.01
CA GLN A 204 4.79 17.30 -17.64
C GLN A 204 5.99 17.40 -16.67
N TYR A 205 5.75 17.57 -15.38
CA TYR A 205 6.80 17.67 -14.36
C TYR A 205 7.19 16.30 -13.78
N ASN A 206 6.55 15.20 -14.18
CA ASN A 206 6.76 13.87 -13.60
C ASN A 206 6.44 13.85 -12.09
N MET A 207 5.25 14.31 -11.71
CA MET A 207 4.82 14.47 -10.32
C MET A 207 5.00 13.22 -9.46
N GLY A 208 4.87 12.02 -10.04
CA GLY A 208 5.16 10.77 -9.34
C GLY A 208 6.60 10.66 -8.85
N ASP A 209 7.57 11.06 -9.69
CA ASP A 209 9.00 11.02 -9.32
C ASP A 209 9.32 12.10 -8.28
N ILE A 210 8.77 13.31 -8.42
CA ILE A 210 8.95 14.41 -7.44
C ILE A 210 8.37 13.98 -6.09
N SER A 211 7.15 13.46 -6.08
CA SER A 211 6.51 12.94 -4.87
C SER A 211 7.34 11.84 -4.21
N MET A 212 7.91 10.92 -4.99
CA MET A 212 8.76 9.86 -4.45
C MET A 212 10.01 10.43 -3.80
N ALA A 213 10.72 11.33 -4.48
CA ALA A 213 11.94 11.94 -3.93
C ALA A 213 11.66 12.67 -2.61
N LYS A 214 10.58 13.46 -2.53
CA LYS A 214 10.22 14.19 -1.32
C LYS A 214 9.77 13.28 -0.17
N ARG A 215 9.09 12.17 -0.48
CA ARG A 215 8.74 11.17 0.55
C ARG A 215 9.97 10.41 1.04
N LEU A 216 10.96 10.15 0.20
CA LEU A 216 12.22 9.56 0.62
C LEU A 216 13.02 10.51 1.53
N GLU A 217 13.13 11.79 1.16
CA GLU A 217 13.74 12.81 2.03
C GLU A 217 13.09 12.76 3.42
N TRP A 218 11.76 12.79 3.48
CA TRP A 218 11.00 12.74 4.72
C TRP A 218 11.19 11.41 5.50
N CYS A 219 11.30 10.27 4.81
CA CYS A 219 11.58 8.98 5.47
C CYS A 219 12.92 9.03 6.21
N PHE A 220 13.97 9.55 5.59
CA PHE A 220 15.27 9.72 6.25
C PHE A 220 15.23 10.66 7.45
N GLU A 221 14.54 11.80 7.33
CA GLU A 221 14.40 12.79 8.40
C GLU A 221 13.61 12.25 9.61
N ASN A 222 12.72 11.28 9.40
CA ASN A 222 11.84 10.74 10.43
C ASN A 222 12.18 9.29 10.84
N GLY A 223 13.33 8.75 10.39
CA GLY A 223 13.83 7.45 10.83
C GLY A 223 13.05 6.26 10.27
N PHE A 224 12.38 6.41 9.12
CA PHE A 224 11.75 5.29 8.44
C PHE A 224 12.76 4.57 7.55
N ASN A 225 12.88 3.26 7.75
CA ASN A 225 13.86 2.43 7.06
C ASN A 225 13.31 1.73 5.81
N VAL A 226 11.99 1.61 5.70
CA VAL A 226 11.31 0.91 4.60
C VAL A 226 10.17 1.75 4.05
N LEU A 227 10.14 1.92 2.72
CA LEU A 227 8.98 2.45 2.00
C LEU A 227 8.41 1.37 1.08
N ASP A 228 7.32 0.74 1.50
CA ASP A 228 6.66 -0.33 0.76
C ASP A 228 5.66 0.24 -0.26
N LEU A 229 5.86 -0.07 -1.53
CA LEU A 229 5.00 0.33 -2.64
C LEU A 229 3.96 -0.74 -2.99
N SER A 230 3.87 -1.80 -2.19
CA SER A 230 2.88 -2.87 -2.33
C SER A 230 3.01 -3.67 -3.63
N MET A 231 1.97 -4.44 -3.95
CA MET A 231 1.92 -5.37 -5.07
C MET A 231 1.84 -4.69 -6.45
N GLY A 232 2.16 -5.46 -7.46
CA GLY A 232 1.99 -5.12 -8.88
C GLY A 232 3.23 -4.46 -9.49
N GLU A 233 3.80 -5.13 -10.49
CA GLU A 233 4.94 -4.65 -11.24
C GLU A 233 4.55 -3.48 -12.15
N THR A 234 5.35 -2.43 -12.12
CA THR A 234 5.28 -1.28 -13.03
C THR A 234 6.68 -0.73 -13.23
N ASP A 235 6.95 -0.09 -14.38
CA ASP A 235 8.23 0.57 -14.65
C ASP A 235 8.61 1.57 -13.55
N TYR A 236 7.61 2.22 -12.97
CA TYR A 236 7.80 3.13 -11.83
C TYR A 236 8.37 2.42 -10.60
N LYS A 237 7.81 1.25 -10.24
CA LYS A 237 8.30 0.47 -9.09
C LYS A 237 9.66 -0.15 -9.38
N LEU A 238 9.87 -0.70 -10.58
CA LEU A 238 11.18 -1.22 -10.99
C LEU A 238 12.28 -0.14 -10.98
N LYS A 239 11.92 1.10 -11.30
CA LYS A 239 12.84 2.23 -11.25
C LYS A 239 13.26 2.60 -9.83
N TRP A 240 12.32 2.58 -8.86
CA TRP A 240 12.54 3.11 -7.52
C TRP A 240 12.87 2.06 -6.47
N CYS A 241 12.34 0.84 -6.60
CA CYS A 241 12.50 -0.21 -5.61
C CYS A 241 13.83 -0.95 -5.78
N ASN A 242 14.52 -1.18 -4.67
CA ASN A 242 15.73 -1.99 -4.60
C ASN A 242 15.49 -3.38 -3.99
N HIS A 243 14.28 -3.66 -3.53
CA HIS A 243 13.92 -4.95 -2.96
C HIS A 243 12.55 -5.43 -3.46
N GLN A 244 12.47 -6.72 -3.79
CA GLN A 244 11.23 -7.43 -4.15
C GLN A 244 10.95 -8.50 -3.12
N TYR A 245 9.68 -8.71 -2.81
CA TYR A 245 9.24 -9.69 -1.84
C TYR A 245 7.95 -10.38 -2.29
N ASN A 246 7.58 -11.49 -1.64
CA ASN A 246 6.35 -12.20 -1.94
C ASN A 246 5.25 -11.83 -0.95
N LEU A 247 4.03 -11.70 -1.45
CA LEU A 247 2.82 -11.56 -0.67
C LEU A 247 2.08 -12.88 -0.60
N TYR A 248 1.72 -13.29 0.62
CA TYR A 248 1.05 -14.54 0.89
C TYR A 248 -0.37 -14.32 1.40
N PHE A 249 -1.26 -15.23 0.99
CA PHE A 249 -2.55 -15.42 1.64
C PHE A 249 -2.43 -16.58 2.62
N HIS A 250 -2.83 -16.36 3.86
CA HIS A 250 -2.86 -17.39 4.88
C HIS A 250 -4.29 -17.89 5.04
N LEU A 251 -4.53 -19.12 4.66
CA LEU A 251 -5.85 -19.76 4.71
C LEU A 251 -5.91 -20.66 5.94
N PHE A 252 -6.64 -20.22 6.97
CA PHE A 252 -6.91 -20.97 8.19
C PHE A 252 -8.15 -21.82 8.00
N TYR A 253 -8.12 -23.09 8.41
CA TYR A 253 -9.25 -24.00 8.26
C TYR A 253 -9.29 -25.08 9.35
N ASN A 254 -10.48 -25.57 9.66
CA ASN A 254 -10.67 -26.69 10.57
C ASN A 254 -10.33 -28.00 9.83
N SER A 255 -9.22 -28.63 10.21
CA SER A 255 -8.71 -29.86 9.57
C SER A 255 -9.57 -31.14 9.86
N LYS A 256 -10.47 -31.06 10.83
CA LYS A 256 -11.40 -32.16 11.16
C LYS A 256 -12.76 -32.05 10.45
N SER A 257 -13.04 -30.89 9.83
CA SER A 257 -14.28 -30.63 9.09
C SER A 257 -14.09 -30.96 7.60
N ILE A 258 -14.85 -31.90 7.07
CA ILE A 258 -14.84 -32.26 5.66
C ILE A 258 -15.26 -31.08 4.79
N SER A 259 -16.29 -30.34 5.21
CA SER A 259 -16.77 -29.14 4.50
C SER A 259 -15.71 -28.03 4.45
N ALA A 260 -14.94 -27.83 5.53
CA ALA A 260 -13.85 -26.88 5.56
C ALA A 260 -12.69 -27.29 4.64
N GLN A 261 -12.36 -28.60 4.61
CA GLN A 261 -11.33 -29.12 3.70
C GLN A 261 -11.74 -28.99 2.22
N TYR A 262 -12.99 -29.27 1.89
CA TYR A 262 -13.51 -29.08 0.54
C TYR A 262 -13.45 -27.60 0.11
N ARG A 263 -13.98 -26.69 0.94
CA ARG A 263 -13.92 -25.23 0.68
C ARG A 263 -12.48 -24.74 0.55
N LYS A 264 -11.56 -25.21 1.42
CA LYS A 264 -10.13 -24.92 1.32
C LYS A 264 -9.60 -25.30 -0.05
N ASN A 265 -9.87 -26.53 -0.53
CA ASN A 265 -9.35 -26.98 -1.82
C ASN A 265 -9.90 -26.16 -2.99
N LEU A 266 -11.18 -25.77 -2.95
CA LEU A 266 -11.78 -24.86 -3.96
C LEU A 266 -11.09 -23.49 -3.96
N ILE A 267 -10.87 -22.90 -2.78
CA ILE A 267 -10.19 -21.60 -2.67
C ILE A 267 -8.75 -21.72 -3.18
N LEU A 268 -8.02 -22.77 -2.78
CA LEU A 268 -6.66 -23.04 -3.25
C LEU A 268 -6.60 -23.18 -4.77
N GLY A 269 -7.48 -23.99 -5.36
CA GLY A 269 -7.57 -24.16 -6.81
C GLY A 269 -7.80 -22.84 -7.53
N LYS A 270 -8.76 -22.03 -7.04
CA LYS A 270 -9.05 -20.70 -7.60
C LYS A 270 -7.86 -19.74 -7.47
N LEU A 271 -7.16 -19.73 -6.34
CA LEU A 271 -6.01 -18.85 -6.11
C LEU A 271 -4.81 -19.26 -6.97
N LYS A 272 -4.52 -20.56 -7.06
CA LYS A 272 -3.46 -21.10 -7.93
C LYS A 272 -3.74 -20.82 -9.40
N PHE A 273 -4.97 -21.00 -9.84
CA PHE A 273 -5.37 -20.70 -11.22
C PHE A 273 -5.23 -19.20 -11.55
N LYS A 274 -5.69 -18.33 -10.65
CA LYS A 274 -5.48 -16.88 -10.81
C LYS A 274 -4.00 -16.53 -10.87
N GLN A 275 -3.16 -17.14 -10.02
CA GLN A 275 -1.73 -16.90 -10.05
C GLN A 275 -1.11 -17.37 -11.36
N TYR A 276 -1.45 -18.57 -11.83
CA TYR A 276 -1.01 -19.08 -13.12
C TYR A 276 -1.37 -18.14 -14.28
N LEU A 277 -2.59 -17.59 -14.28
CA LEU A 277 -3.01 -16.60 -15.32
C LEU A 277 -2.23 -15.29 -15.25
N ARG A 278 -1.79 -14.87 -14.05
CA ARG A 278 -0.92 -13.69 -13.88
C ARG A 278 0.50 -13.98 -14.37
N ASP A 279 1.07 -15.13 -13.98
CA ASP A 279 2.43 -15.54 -14.38
C ASP A 279 2.55 -15.69 -15.90
N LYS A 280 1.42 -16.00 -16.58
CA LYS A 280 1.31 -16.01 -18.05
C LYS A 280 0.93 -14.65 -18.65
N GLU A 281 0.90 -13.58 -17.86
CA GLU A 281 0.50 -12.23 -18.26
C GLU A 281 -0.93 -12.13 -18.86
N ILE A 282 -1.73 -13.17 -18.73
CA ILE A 282 -3.13 -13.19 -19.23
C ILE A 282 -3.99 -12.21 -18.42
N LEU A 283 -3.93 -12.32 -17.06
CA LEU A 283 -4.57 -11.35 -16.17
C LEU A 283 -3.64 -10.15 -15.95
N GLY A 284 -4.16 -8.97 -16.21
CA GLY A 284 -3.46 -7.69 -16.05
C GLY A 284 -2.95 -7.12 -17.37
N LYS A 285 -2.47 -7.93 -18.31
CA LYS A 285 -2.01 -7.47 -19.64
C LYS A 285 -3.05 -7.69 -20.72
N LEU A 286 -3.48 -8.93 -20.94
CA LEU A 286 -4.50 -9.24 -21.95
C LEU A 286 -5.92 -8.97 -21.43
N ILE A 287 -6.26 -9.43 -20.23
CA ILE A 287 -7.56 -9.26 -19.59
C ILE A 287 -7.45 -8.23 -18.47
N ARG A 288 -7.95 -7.02 -18.73
CA ARG A 288 -8.00 -5.90 -17.80
C ARG A 288 -9.37 -5.87 -17.12
N LEU A 289 -9.51 -6.63 -16.01
CA LEU A 289 -10.77 -6.72 -15.27
C LEU A 289 -11.30 -5.37 -14.77
N ASP A 290 -10.42 -4.44 -14.46
CA ASP A 290 -10.72 -3.07 -14.07
C ASP A 290 -11.42 -2.29 -15.18
N LYS A 291 -10.97 -2.43 -16.43
CA LYS A 291 -11.61 -1.82 -17.61
C LYS A 291 -12.95 -2.48 -17.93
N ILE A 292 -13.02 -3.81 -17.87
CA ILE A 292 -14.28 -4.55 -18.11
C ILE A 292 -15.35 -4.12 -17.09
N LYS A 293 -15.00 -4.06 -15.80
CA LYS A 293 -15.93 -3.59 -14.78
C LYS A 293 -16.38 -2.15 -14.96
N TYR A 294 -15.48 -1.27 -15.44
CA TYR A 294 -15.84 0.11 -15.77
C TYR A 294 -16.89 0.17 -16.88
N GLN A 295 -16.71 -0.60 -17.96
CA GLN A 295 -17.67 -0.66 -19.06
C GLN A 295 -19.04 -1.20 -18.60
N ILE A 296 -19.06 -2.27 -17.80
CA ILE A 296 -20.30 -2.83 -17.26
C ILE A 296 -21.01 -1.78 -16.39
N LYS A 297 -20.31 -1.10 -15.49
CA LYS A 297 -20.89 -0.04 -14.66
C LYS A 297 -21.52 1.07 -15.50
N LYS A 298 -20.86 1.49 -16.59
CA LYS A 298 -21.38 2.55 -17.48
C LYS A 298 -22.61 2.13 -18.29
N LEU A 299 -22.83 0.83 -18.51
CA LEU A 299 -24.02 0.31 -19.18
C LEU A 299 -25.22 0.14 -18.23
N THR A 300 -24.99 0.18 -16.93
CA THR A 300 -26.03 -0.02 -15.89
C THR A 300 -26.39 1.26 -15.15
N THR A 301 -25.73 2.37 -15.45
CA THR A 301 -26.05 3.75 -15.04
C THR A 301 -26.64 4.52 -16.21
#